data_a15c60bb9f5242ced003b1b671c61ad6
#
_entry.id   a15c60bb9f5242ced003b1b671c61ad6
#
_cell.length_a   1.000
_cell.length_b   1.000
_cell.length_c   1.000
_cell.angle_alpha   90.00
_cell.angle_beta   90.00
_cell.angle_gamma   90.00
#
_symmetry.space_group_name_H-M   'P 1'
#
loop_
_entity.id
_entity.type
_entity.pdbx_description
1 polymer ?
#
loop_
_entity_poly.entity_id
_entity_poly.type
_entity_poly.pdbx_seq_one_letter_code
_entity_poly.pdbx_strand_id
1 'polypeptide(L)'
;MDRDLGFKMVQGQIGYTFKNIDLLNQAFTRRSYSEENGGENNEILEFIGDKALDLAVIKILTVKFGKMKNGKPADGTKLSYFEKEMRRQKVLDKCDGANEFICDYSEGELTKLKSRMVEKKTLARRIDELGFAELLLMGNSDIKNNVASEKSVKEDLFEAILGAVTIDSGWDFPVIQSVVEAMLIPENFIENDIDDNYVRMIYDWERDVNHVLPWFWFKEKSYTSTWDMKEDNVVYQDFPFGYNYSRLKYHCELKLLDDLPVFCGFGASKSEARMNVCKFAYEYLEKNGYIQYMTMRDEIDKPSKDDAINQLEILARRNYFSIPTYEFEEVHDDNGNPIWRGRCRIKEYNKSFSSKASSKKMAKKLSALKMLKYVIEEDEKNV
;
A
#
# COMPACT_ATOMS: atom_id res chain seq x y z
N MET A 1 0.27 22.73 16.80
CA MET A 1 1.61 22.56 16.15
C MET A 1 2.02 23.90 15.54
N ASP A 2 3.30 24.29 15.61
CA ASP A 2 3.79 25.45 14.86
C ASP A 2 3.57 25.22 13.36
N ARG A 3 2.99 26.18 12.65
CA ARG A 3 2.58 26.05 11.24
C ARG A 3 3.78 25.82 10.32
N ASP A 4 4.89 26.52 10.58
CA ASP A 4 6.12 26.38 9.79
C ASP A 4 6.71 24.97 9.93
N LEU A 5 6.68 24.41 11.15
CA LEU A 5 7.09 23.04 11.40
C LEU A 5 6.14 22.06 10.72
N GLY A 6 4.82 22.30 10.81
CA GLY A 6 3.81 21.49 10.12
C GLY A 6 4.02 21.45 8.61
N PHE A 7 4.30 22.58 7.98
CA PHE A 7 4.57 22.64 6.54
C PHE A 7 5.90 21.99 6.12
N LYS A 8 6.92 22.04 6.98
CA LYS A 8 8.15 21.24 6.75
C LYS A 8 7.85 19.73 6.77
N MET A 9 7.01 19.30 7.69
CA MET A 9 6.56 17.90 7.75
C MET A 9 5.78 17.50 6.50
N VAL A 10 4.81 18.30 6.07
CA VAL A 10 4.05 18.03 4.83
C VAL A 10 5.00 17.87 3.65
N GLN A 11 5.89 18.85 3.44
CA GLN A 11 6.86 18.83 2.32
C GLN A 11 7.77 17.60 2.36
N GLY A 12 8.24 17.20 3.54
CA GLY A 12 9.05 15.99 3.71
C GLY A 12 8.29 14.71 3.37
N GLN A 13 7.05 14.57 3.84
CA GLN A 13 6.23 13.37 3.60
C GLN A 13 5.79 13.24 2.13
N ILE A 14 5.43 14.35 1.48
CA ILE A 14 5.10 14.34 0.05
C ILE A 14 6.35 14.33 -0.85
N GLY A 15 7.53 14.66 -0.27
CA GLY A 15 8.81 14.75 -0.97
C GLY A 15 8.81 15.83 -2.04
N TYR A 16 8.24 17.00 -1.74
CA TYR A 16 8.23 18.18 -2.61
C TYR A 16 8.42 19.43 -1.79
N THR A 17 9.42 20.23 -2.15
CA THR A 17 9.68 21.52 -1.52
C THR A 17 9.08 22.64 -2.38
N PHE A 18 8.12 23.38 -1.80
CA PHE A 18 7.44 24.47 -2.50
C PHE A 18 8.40 25.64 -2.76
N LYS A 19 8.36 26.15 -3.99
CA LYS A 19 9.01 27.42 -4.38
C LYS A 19 8.24 28.61 -3.81
N ASN A 20 6.90 28.50 -3.82
CA ASN A 20 5.99 29.46 -3.22
C ASN A 20 5.18 28.78 -2.12
N ILE A 21 5.55 28.99 -0.87
CA ILE A 21 4.90 28.38 0.31
C ILE A 21 3.46 28.86 0.50
N ASP A 22 3.08 30.01 -0.06
CA ASP A 22 1.72 30.54 0.02
C ASP A 22 0.71 29.64 -0.70
N LEU A 23 1.13 28.91 -1.76
CA LEU A 23 0.29 27.93 -2.43
C LEU A 23 -0.02 26.73 -1.52
N LEU A 24 0.94 26.28 -0.72
CA LEU A 24 0.71 25.27 0.29
C LEU A 24 -0.23 25.80 1.38
N ASN A 25 -0.02 27.05 1.82
CA ASN A 25 -0.91 27.68 2.79
C ASN A 25 -2.35 27.79 2.27
N GLN A 26 -2.53 28.15 1.00
CA GLN A 26 -3.84 28.20 0.35
C GLN A 26 -4.51 26.82 0.28
N ALA A 27 -3.76 25.76 -0.02
CA ALA A 27 -4.29 24.38 -0.03
C ALA A 27 -4.87 23.96 1.33
N PHE A 28 -4.31 24.46 2.41
CA PHE A 28 -4.80 24.22 3.78
C PHE A 28 -5.82 25.26 4.28
N THR A 29 -6.28 26.18 3.43
CA THR A 29 -7.23 27.24 3.80
C THR A 29 -8.62 26.93 3.26
N ARG A 30 -9.54 26.60 4.14
CA ARG A 30 -10.94 26.36 3.74
C ARG A 30 -11.68 27.66 3.45
N ARG A 31 -12.71 27.56 2.63
CA ARG A 31 -13.59 28.68 2.31
C ARG A 31 -14.17 29.38 3.55
N SER A 32 -14.62 28.62 4.55
CA SER A 32 -15.15 29.18 5.80
C SER A 32 -14.15 30.08 6.51
N TYR A 33 -12.84 29.76 6.44
CA TYR A 33 -11.80 30.61 7.00
C TYR A 33 -11.60 31.89 6.19
N SER A 34 -11.55 31.77 4.84
CA SER A 34 -11.34 32.93 3.98
C SER A 34 -12.53 33.91 3.99
N GLU A 35 -13.76 33.43 4.18
CA GLU A 35 -14.94 34.28 4.36
C GLU A 35 -14.89 35.10 5.66
N GLU A 36 -14.30 34.57 6.74
CA GLU A 36 -14.16 35.26 8.02
C GLU A 36 -12.91 36.19 8.07
N ASN A 37 -11.82 35.79 7.41
CA ASN A 37 -10.50 36.43 7.58
C ASN A 37 -9.95 37.07 6.29
N GLY A 38 -10.62 36.84 5.16
CA GLY A 38 -10.11 37.27 3.84
C GLY A 38 -9.05 36.29 3.28
N GLY A 39 -8.62 36.55 2.07
CA GLY A 39 -7.66 35.72 1.34
C GLY A 39 -8.31 34.66 0.46
N GLU A 40 -7.49 33.93 -0.27
CA GLU A 40 -7.92 32.84 -1.16
C GLU A 40 -8.07 31.52 -0.39
N ASN A 41 -8.95 30.68 -0.88
CA ASN A 41 -9.22 29.35 -0.32
C ASN A 41 -8.75 28.23 -1.25
N ASN A 42 -9.00 26.97 -0.85
CA ASN A 42 -8.52 25.77 -1.53
C ASN A 42 -9.38 25.27 -2.70
N GLU A 43 -10.61 25.80 -2.93
CA GLU A 43 -11.55 25.24 -3.90
C GLU A 43 -11.00 25.15 -5.33
N ILE A 44 -10.27 26.18 -5.79
CA ILE A 44 -9.67 26.15 -7.14
C ILE A 44 -8.48 25.18 -7.20
N LEU A 45 -7.73 25.04 -6.12
CA LEU A 45 -6.63 24.07 -6.05
C LEU A 45 -7.18 22.63 -6.03
N GLU A 46 -8.26 22.37 -5.30
CA GLU A 46 -9.02 21.11 -5.32
C GLU A 46 -9.42 20.74 -6.75
N PHE A 47 -10.09 21.66 -7.47
CA PHE A 47 -10.50 21.42 -8.85
C PHE A 47 -9.35 21.04 -9.79
N ILE A 48 -8.18 21.67 -9.63
CA ILE A 48 -6.98 21.35 -10.43
C ILE A 48 -6.41 20.00 -9.99
N GLY A 49 -6.37 19.77 -8.69
CA GLY A 49 -5.76 18.55 -8.10
C GLY A 49 -6.52 17.27 -8.40
N ASP A 50 -7.85 17.31 -8.46
CA ASP A 50 -8.69 16.18 -8.89
C ASP A 50 -8.26 15.68 -10.28
N LYS A 51 -8.07 16.58 -11.24
CA LYS A 51 -7.64 16.18 -12.59
C LYS A 51 -6.18 15.73 -12.65
N ALA A 52 -5.31 16.34 -11.84
CA ALA A 52 -3.92 15.94 -11.72
C ALA A 52 -3.80 14.53 -11.10
N LEU A 53 -4.60 14.23 -10.08
CA LEU A 53 -4.69 12.91 -9.45
C LEU A 53 -5.15 11.85 -10.45
N ASP A 54 -6.24 12.10 -11.16
CA ASP A 54 -6.80 11.18 -12.14
C ASP A 54 -5.77 10.82 -13.21
N LEU A 55 -5.09 11.81 -13.77
CA LEU A 55 -4.08 11.60 -14.81
C LEU A 55 -2.86 10.84 -14.28
N ALA A 56 -2.40 11.16 -13.08
CA ALA A 56 -1.26 10.49 -12.46
C ALA A 56 -1.57 9.01 -12.16
N VAL A 57 -2.75 8.70 -11.64
CA VAL A 57 -3.18 7.32 -11.38
C VAL A 57 -3.29 6.52 -12.68
N ILE A 58 -3.88 7.09 -13.74
CA ILE A 58 -3.94 6.44 -15.05
C ILE A 58 -2.53 6.11 -15.54
N LYS A 59 -1.58 7.03 -15.42
CA LYS A 59 -0.20 6.76 -15.85
C LYS A 59 0.46 5.68 -14.99
N ILE A 60 0.29 5.69 -13.67
CA ILE A 60 0.82 4.67 -12.76
C ILE A 60 0.32 3.28 -13.19
N LEU A 61 -0.99 3.13 -13.42
CA LEU A 61 -1.59 1.88 -13.87
C LEU A 61 -1.10 1.46 -15.26
N THR A 62 -1.01 2.43 -16.19
CA THR A 62 -0.53 2.18 -17.56
C THR A 62 0.93 1.70 -17.57
N VAL A 63 1.79 2.28 -16.75
CA VAL A 63 3.20 1.87 -16.65
C VAL A 63 3.31 0.49 -15.98
N LYS A 64 2.48 0.21 -15.00
CA LYS A 64 2.50 -1.06 -14.25
C LYS A 64 2.01 -2.25 -15.08
N PHE A 65 0.88 -2.09 -15.78
CA PHE A 65 0.18 -3.19 -16.46
C PHE A 65 0.25 -3.14 -17.99
N GLY A 66 0.68 -1.99 -18.54
CA GLY A 66 0.77 -1.77 -19.97
C GLY A 66 2.18 -1.98 -20.54
N LYS A 67 2.23 -2.39 -21.79
CA LYS A 67 3.48 -2.55 -22.54
C LYS A 67 3.24 -2.34 -24.04
N MET A 68 4.28 -1.91 -24.74
CA MET A 68 4.24 -1.95 -26.19
C MET A 68 4.51 -3.39 -26.66
N LYS A 69 3.80 -3.87 -27.66
CA LYS A 69 3.93 -5.23 -28.21
C LYS A 69 5.36 -5.54 -28.68
N ASN A 70 6.12 -4.53 -29.08
CA ASN A 70 7.55 -4.64 -29.41
C ASN A 70 8.49 -4.63 -28.18
N GLY A 71 7.96 -4.73 -26.97
CA GLY A 71 8.73 -4.78 -25.73
C GLY A 71 9.25 -3.45 -25.20
N LYS A 72 8.86 -2.30 -25.80
CA LYS A 72 9.21 -0.97 -25.27
C LYS A 72 8.33 -0.61 -24.06
N PRO A 73 8.84 0.17 -23.08
CA PRO A 73 8.01 0.70 -22.02
C PRO A 73 6.87 1.57 -22.55
N ALA A 74 5.70 1.49 -21.92
CA ALA A 74 4.52 2.28 -22.32
C ALA A 74 4.72 3.79 -22.14
N ASP A 75 5.57 4.21 -21.23
CA ASP A 75 5.90 5.62 -20.95
C ASP A 75 7.00 6.21 -21.84
N GLY A 76 7.52 5.43 -22.77
CA GLY A 76 8.58 5.87 -23.68
C GLY A 76 9.97 6.02 -23.04
N THR A 77 10.16 5.58 -21.79
CA THR A 77 11.48 5.64 -21.13
C THR A 77 12.53 4.83 -21.90
N LYS A 78 13.78 5.33 -21.89
CA LYS A 78 14.89 4.59 -22.50
C LYS A 78 15.35 3.49 -21.56
N LEU A 79 15.18 2.24 -21.99
CA LEU A 79 15.68 1.07 -21.26
C LEU A 79 17.20 1.10 -21.16
N SER A 80 17.73 0.64 -20.02
CA SER A 80 19.15 0.36 -19.85
C SER A 80 19.61 -0.77 -20.76
N TYR A 81 20.93 -0.89 -20.92
CA TYR A 81 21.54 -2.00 -21.69
C TYR A 81 21.13 -3.37 -21.10
N PHE A 82 21.16 -3.52 -19.78
CA PHE A 82 20.81 -4.76 -19.10
C PHE A 82 19.31 -5.11 -19.23
N GLU A 83 18.41 -4.13 -19.08
CA GLU A 83 16.97 -4.32 -19.30
C GLU A 83 16.66 -4.62 -20.76
N LYS A 84 17.39 -4.03 -21.70
CA LYS A 84 17.28 -4.37 -23.13
C LYS A 84 17.69 -5.82 -23.39
N GLU A 85 18.76 -6.30 -22.76
CA GLU A 85 19.26 -7.65 -22.94
C GLU A 85 18.33 -8.69 -22.28
N MET A 86 17.87 -8.43 -21.05
CA MET A 86 16.88 -9.28 -20.34
C MET A 86 15.56 -9.37 -21.12
N ARG A 87 15.12 -8.26 -21.73
CA ARG A 87 13.91 -8.25 -22.56
C ARG A 87 14.15 -8.90 -23.92
N ARG A 88 15.34 -8.77 -24.53
CA ARG A 88 15.68 -9.51 -25.76
C ARG A 88 15.54 -11.00 -25.58
N GLN A 89 16.01 -11.58 -24.48
CA GLN A 89 15.88 -13.01 -24.21
C GLN A 89 14.43 -13.46 -24.01
N LYS A 90 13.55 -12.60 -23.43
CA LYS A 90 12.11 -12.91 -23.22
C LYS A 90 11.24 -12.61 -24.45
N VAL A 91 11.65 -11.69 -25.30
CA VAL A 91 10.84 -11.13 -26.41
C VAL A 91 11.12 -11.83 -27.74
N LEU A 92 12.26 -12.50 -27.89
CA LEU A 92 12.61 -13.21 -29.14
C LEU A 92 11.61 -14.31 -29.56
N ASP A 93 10.77 -14.78 -28.62
CA ASP A 93 9.84 -15.87 -28.93
C ASP A 93 8.44 -15.46 -29.39
N LYS A 94 8.05 -14.17 -29.37
CA LYS A 94 6.63 -13.77 -29.61
C LYS A 94 6.37 -12.39 -30.25
N CYS A 95 7.33 -11.65 -30.74
CA CYS A 95 7.04 -10.32 -31.31
C CYS A 95 7.07 -10.30 -32.83
N ASP A 96 5.92 -10.06 -33.44
CA ASP A 96 5.73 -9.77 -34.87
C ASP A 96 6.12 -8.33 -35.29
N GLY A 97 6.81 -7.59 -34.43
CA GLY A 97 7.27 -6.22 -34.68
C GLY A 97 6.22 -5.12 -34.62
N ALA A 98 5.00 -5.43 -34.21
CA ALA A 98 3.93 -4.44 -34.07
C ALA A 98 4.20 -3.42 -32.98
N ASN A 99 3.86 -2.14 -33.23
CA ASN A 99 3.99 -1.02 -32.29
C ASN A 99 2.67 -0.77 -31.51
N GLU A 100 1.85 -1.79 -31.31
CA GLU A 100 0.59 -1.70 -30.60
C GLU A 100 0.81 -1.67 -29.10
N PHE A 101 -0.02 -0.88 -28.39
CA PHE A 101 -0.08 -0.89 -26.94
C PHE A 101 -0.98 -2.05 -26.49
N ILE A 102 -0.51 -2.84 -25.53
CA ILE A 102 -1.25 -3.92 -24.89
C ILE A 102 -1.22 -3.77 -23.38
N CYS A 103 -2.28 -4.20 -22.71
CA CYS A 103 -2.40 -4.17 -21.26
C CYS A 103 -2.81 -5.55 -20.77
N ASP A 104 -2.27 -5.96 -19.62
CA ASP A 104 -2.59 -7.24 -19.02
C ASP A 104 -3.98 -7.21 -18.33
N TYR A 105 -4.54 -6.01 -18.12
CA TYR A 105 -5.86 -5.75 -17.56
C TYR A 105 -6.82 -5.18 -18.61
N SER A 106 -8.09 -5.55 -18.51
CA SER A 106 -9.16 -4.95 -19.32
C SER A 106 -9.47 -3.52 -18.85
N GLU A 107 -10.13 -2.73 -19.71
CA GLU A 107 -10.60 -1.38 -19.36
C GLU A 107 -11.44 -1.38 -18.07
N GLY A 108 -12.37 -2.36 -17.94
CA GLY A 108 -13.23 -2.46 -16.75
C GLY A 108 -12.46 -2.77 -15.46
N GLU A 109 -11.38 -3.56 -15.51
CA GLU A 109 -10.51 -3.84 -14.37
C GLU A 109 -9.68 -2.62 -13.99
N LEU A 110 -9.09 -1.92 -14.96
CA LEU A 110 -8.36 -0.67 -14.73
C LEU A 110 -9.28 0.41 -14.12
N THR A 111 -10.52 0.53 -14.62
CA THR A 111 -11.50 1.48 -14.10
C THR A 111 -11.87 1.16 -12.64
N LYS A 112 -12.09 -0.10 -12.29
CA LYS A 112 -12.34 -0.53 -10.90
C LYS A 112 -11.15 -0.22 -10.00
N LEU A 113 -9.94 -0.52 -10.46
CA LEU A 113 -8.72 -0.27 -9.71
C LEU A 113 -8.49 1.23 -9.48
N LYS A 114 -8.61 2.04 -10.55
CA LYS A 114 -8.58 3.49 -10.47
C LYS A 114 -9.61 4.00 -9.45
N SER A 115 -10.88 3.60 -9.58
CA SER A 115 -11.95 4.05 -8.68
C SER A 115 -11.64 3.76 -7.21
N ARG A 116 -11.09 2.58 -6.89
CA ARG A 116 -10.68 2.25 -5.52
C ARG A 116 -9.55 3.14 -5.00
N MET A 117 -8.64 3.54 -5.88
CA MET A 117 -7.49 4.40 -5.52
C MET A 117 -7.93 5.84 -5.23
N VAL A 118 -8.87 6.38 -6.02
CA VAL A 118 -9.30 7.79 -5.93
C VAL A 118 -10.63 7.98 -5.21
N GLU A 119 -11.21 6.92 -4.61
CA GLU A 119 -12.46 7.08 -3.87
C GLU A 119 -12.26 7.93 -2.61
N LYS A 120 -13.26 8.73 -2.28
CA LYS A 120 -13.34 9.60 -1.09
C LYS A 120 -12.82 8.94 0.19
N LYS A 121 -13.19 7.67 0.42
CA LYS A 121 -12.77 6.92 1.61
C LYS A 121 -11.25 6.69 1.63
N THR A 122 -10.66 6.43 0.48
CA THR A 122 -9.22 6.21 0.34
C THR A 122 -8.45 7.49 0.58
N LEU A 123 -8.83 8.59 -0.08
CA LEU A 123 -8.16 9.88 0.05
C LEU A 123 -8.28 10.42 1.47
N ALA A 124 -9.48 10.33 2.07
CA ALA A 124 -9.69 10.73 3.47
C ALA A 124 -8.82 9.93 4.45
N ARG A 125 -8.74 8.62 4.28
CA ARG A 125 -7.87 7.77 5.10
C ARG A 125 -6.40 8.17 4.95
N ARG A 126 -5.94 8.46 3.74
CA ARG A 126 -4.55 8.90 3.51
C ARG A 126 -4.24 10.23 4.20
N ILE A 127 -5.16 11.19 4.19
CA ILE A 127 -5.00 12.46 4.93
C ILE A 127 -4.92 12.22 6.44
N ASP A 128 -5.71 11.28 6.98
CA ASP A 128 -5.62 10.89 8.40
C ASP A 128 -4.26 10.26 8.72
N GLU A 129 -3.82 9.32 7.90
CA GLU A 129 -2.53 8.63 8.05
C GLU A 129 -1.33 9.58 7.95
N LEU A 130 -1.43 10.64 7.16
CA LEU A 130 -0.41 11.68 7.02
C LEU A 130 -0.50 12.76 8.12
N GLY A 131 -1.60 12.79 8.90
CA GLY A 131 -1.81 13.79 9.95
C GLY A 131 -2.08 15.21 9.43
N PHE A 132 -2.44 15.36 8.15
CA PHE A 132 -2.53 16.69 7.50
C PHE A 132 -3.79 17.46 7.90
N ALA A 133 -4.86 16.79 8.30
CA ALA A 133 -6.12 17.43 8.67
C ALA A 133 -5.97 18.41 9.85
N GLU A 134 -4.99 18.20 10.73
CA GLU A 134 -4.71 19.08 11.88
C GLU A 134 -4.18 20.46 11.50
N LEU A 135 -3.68 20.62 10.27
CA LEU A 135 -3.13 21.87 9.75
C LEU A 135 -4.16 22.74 9.03
N LEU A 136 -5.41 22.25 8.87
CA LEU A 136 -6.47 23.00 8.19
C LEU A 136 -6.81 24.30 8.92
N LEU A 137 -6.91 25.39 8.15
CA LEU A 137 -7.51 26.65 8.58
C LEU A 137 -9.01 26.62 8.26
N MET A 138 -9.82 26.79 9.28
CA MET A 138 -11.28 26.70 9.22
C MET A 138 -11.92 27.88 9.94
N GLY A 139 -13.10 28.31 9.46
CA GLY A 139 -13.93 29.27 10.17
C GLY A 139 -14.51 28.70 11.47
N ASN A 140 -14.97 29.59 12.34
CA ASN A 140 -15.48 29.22 13.66
C ASN A 140 -16.63 28.19 13.63
N SER A 141 -17.48 28.24 12.60
CA SER A 141 -18.57 27.28 12.41
C SER A 141 -18.03 25.86 12.12
N ASP A 142 -17.04 25.75 11.23
CA ASP A 142 -16.44 24.47 10.86
C ASP A 142 -15.73 23.84 12.06
N ILE A 143 -15.01 24.64 12.86
CA ILE A 143 -14.34 24.19 14.08
C ILE A 143 -15.37 23.65 15.08
N LYS A 144 -16.47 24.39 15.32
CA LYS A 144 -17.53 24.00 16.23
C LYS A 144 -18.19 22.67 15.85
N ASN A 145 -18.36 22.43 14.55
CA ASN A 145 -19.01 21.25 14.02
C ASN A 145 -18.03 20.11 13.72
N ASN A 146 -16.75 20.26 14.08
CA ASN A 146 -15.70 19.27 13.80
C ASN A 146 -15.62 18.83 12.33
N VAL A 147 -15.76 19.77 11.42
CA VAL A 147 -15.84 19.54 9.97
C VAL A 147 -14.55 18.90 9.42
N ALA A 148 -13.40 19.12 10.06
CA ALA A 148 -12.13 18.47 9.70
C ALA A 148 -12.21 16.93 9.74
N SER A 149 -13.15 16.35 10.50
CA SER A 149 -13.36 14.89 10.56
C SER A 149 -14.13 14.32 9.35
N GLU A 150 -14.77 15.16 8.55
CA GLU A 150 -15.56 14.76 7.40
C GLU A 150 -14.68 14.24 6.27
N LYS A 151 -15.11 13.14 5.65
CA LYS A 151 -14.36 12.52 4.55
C LYS A 151 -14.25 13.42 3.32
N SER A 152 -15.28 14.22 3.02
CA SER A 152 -15.24 15.18 1.91
C SER A 152 -14.16 16.23 2.12
N VAL A 153 -14.05 16.77 3.32
CA VAL A 153 -13.05 17.80 3.66
C VAL A 153 -11.63 17.27 3.52
N LYS A 154 -11.42 16.02 3.88
CA LYS A 154 -10.11 15.36 3.73
C LYS A 154 -9.80 15.01 2.28
N GLU A 155 -10.81 14.61 1.49
CA GLU A 155 -10.69 14.43 0.04
C GLU A 155 -10.29 15.76 -0.61
N ASP A 156 -11.06 16.83 -0.37
CA ASP A 156 -10.80 18.18 -0.88
C ASP A 156 -9.36 18.63 -0.54
N LEU A 157 -8.90 18.36 0.70
CA LEU A 157 -7.53 18.70 1.12
C LEU A 157 -6.48 17.89 0.34
N PHE A 158 -6.69 16.59 0.13
CA PHE A 158 -5.78 15.77 -0.65
C PHE A 158 -5.60 16.33 -2.05
N GLU A 159 -6.70 16.65 -2.71
CA GLU A 159 -6.72 17.22 -4.05
C GLU A 159 -6.13 18.62 -4.07
N ALA A 160 -6.45 19.47 -3.09
CA ALA A 160 -5.92 20.83 -3.01
C ALA A 160 -4.39 20.86 -2.87
N ILE A 161 -3.80 19.94 -2.11
CA ILE A 161 -2.33 19.79 -2.01
C ILE A 161 -1.75 19.45 -3.39
N LEU A 162 -2.36 18.52 -4.13
CA LEU A 162 -1.92 18.20 -5.49
C LEU A 162 -2.09 19.35 -6.46
N GLY A 163 -3.17 20.13 -6.34
CA GLY A 163 -3.37 21.34 -7.12
C GLY A 163 -2.30 22.40 -6.85
N ALA A 164 -1.95 22.59 -5.58
CA ALA A 164 -0.85 23.50 -5.20
C ALA A 164 0.49 23.04 -5.78
N VAL A 165 0.82 21.76 -5.71
CA VAL A 165 2.02 21.18 -6.35
C VAL A 165 1.99 21.36 -7.86
N THR A 166 0.84 21.17 -8.49
CA THR A 166 0.68 21.32 -9.94
C THR A 166 1.02 22.75 -10.39
N ILE A 167 0.50 23.74 -9.71
CA ILE A 167 0.78 25.16 -10.00
C ILE A 167 2.25 25.50 -9.71
N ASP A 168 2.75 25.15 -8.50
CA ASP A 168 4.10 25.52 -8.04
C ASP A 168 5.21 24.85 -8.87
N SER A 169 4.99 23.61 -9.33
CA SER A 169 5.92 22.90 -10.22
C SER A 169 5.92 23.45 -11.66
N GLY A 170 4.92 24.25 -12.04
CA GLY A 170 4.72 24.69 -13.42
C GLY A 170 4.18 23.56 -14.31
N TRP A 171 3.28 22.75 -13.79
CA TRP A 171 2.66 21.60 -14.48
C TRP A 171 3.68 20.50 -14.84
N ASP A 172 4.74 20.36 -14.03
CA ASP A 172 5.71 19.26 -14.21
C ASP A 172 5.07 17.93 -13.83
N PHE A 173 4.64 17.18 -14.83
CA PHE A 173 3.90 15.94 -14.62
C PHE A 173 4.71 14.85 -13.90
N PRO A 174 6.00 14.63 -14.16
CA PRO A 174 6.85 13.77 -13.33
C PRO A 174 6.85 14.12 -11.84
N VAL A 175 6.88 15.40 -11.50
CA VAL A 175 6.77 15.89 -10.11
C VAL A 175 5.41 15.55 -9.52
N ILE A 176 4.34 15.89 -10.24
CA ILE A 176 2.95 15.60 -9.82
C ILE A 176 2.79 14.10 -9.54
N GLN A 177 3.19 13.24 -10.50
CA GLN A 177 3.13 11.79 -10.33
C GLN A 177 3.89 11.33 -9.08
N SER A 178 5.11 11.85 -8.86
CA SER A 178 5.91 11.45 -7.72
C SER A 178 5.29 11.84 -6.37
N VAL A 179 4.54 12.95 -6.32
CA VAL A 179 3.78 13.35 -5.12
C VAL A 179 2.56 12.46 -4.93
N VAL A 180 1.85 12.11 -6.01
CA VAL A 180 0.74 11.13 -5.93
C VAL A 180 1.25 9.79 -5.41
N GLU A 181 2.38 9.29 -5.88
CA GLU A 181 3.00 8.04 -5.37
C GLU A 181 3.34 8.13 -3.87
N ALA A 182 3.79 9.28 -3.39
CA ALA A 182 4.08 9.48 -1.96
C ALA A 182 2.80 9.52 -1.12
N MET A 183 1.78 10.26 -1.56
CA MET A 183 0.55 10.49 -0.80
C MET A 183 -0.40 9.28 -0.86
N LEU A 184 -0.55 8.62 -2.00
CA LEU A 184 -1.56 7.59 -2.25
C LEU A 184 -1.12 6.18 -1.87
N ILE A 185 0.17 5.86 -1.99
CA ILE A 185 0.76 4.52 -1.86
C ILE A 185 0.07 3.52 -2.79
N PRO A 186 0.28 3.62 -4.11
CA PRO A 186 -0.39 2.78 -5.10
C PRO A 186 -0.17 1.27 -4.87
N GLU A 187 0.92 0.88 -4.23
CA GLU A 187 1.30 -0.50 -3.92
C GLU A 187 0.25 -1.22 -3.08
N ASN A 188 -0.50 -0.49 -2.25
CA ASN A 188 -1.57 -1.07 -1.42
C ASN A 188 -2.80 -1.52 -2.23
N PHE A 189 -2.91 -1.10 -3.49
CA PHE A 189 -4.05 -1.40 -4.37
C PHE A 189 -3.69 -2.37 -5.49
N ILE A 190 -2.41 -2.40 -5.85
CA ILE A 190 -1.89 -3.25 -6.90
C ILE A 190 -1.51 -4.58 -6.26
N GLU A 191 -2.28 -5.63 -6.53
CA GLU A 191 -1.96 -6.98 -6.10
C GLU A 191 -0.64 -7.39 -6.76
N ASN A 192 0.46 -7.31 -6.00
CA ASN A 192 1.66 -8.08 -6.29
C ASN A 192 1.44 -9.49 -5.72
N ASP A 193 2.12 -10.49 -6.27
CA ASP A 193 2.23 -11.80 -5.64
C ASP A 193 2.51 -11.61 -4.15
N ILE A 194 1.78 -12.32 -3.31
CA ILE A 194 1.56 -12.09 -1.88
C ILE A 194 2.86 -11.97 -1.07
N ASP A 195 3.97 -12.49 -1.60
CA ASP A 195 5.25 -12.63 -0.89
C ASP A 195 6.15 -11.37 -0.90
N ASP A 196 5.82 -10.30 -1.64
CA ASP A 196 6.74 -9.17 -1.85
C ASP A 196 6.17 -7.78 -1.47
N ASN A 197 5.02 -7.68 -0.78
CA ASN A 197 4.49 -6.37 -0.41
C ASN A 197 5.03 -5.87 0.95
N TYR A 198 6.33 -5.62 1.01
CA TYR A 198 7.02 -5.14 2.21
C TYR A 198 6.45 -3.82 2.75
N VAL A 199 5.89 -2.96 1.91
CA VAL A 199 5.24 -1.72 2.36
C VAL A 199 4.07 -2.06 3.27
N ARG A 200 3.19 -2.96 2.83
CA ARG A 200 2.05 -3.41 3.63
C ARG A 200 2.51 -4.12 4.91
N MET A 201 3.52 -5.00 4.80
CA MET A 201 4.06 -5.74 5.95
C MET A 201 4.58 -4.82 7.04
N ILE A 202 5.30 -3.74 6.69
CA ILE A 202 5.78 -2.73 7.62
C ILE A 202 4.61 -1.93 8.22
N TYR A 203 3.59 -1.56 7.43
CA TYR A 203 2.40 -0.87 7.95
C TYR A 203 1.63 -1.73 8.94
N ASP A 204 1.45 -3.01 8.63
CA ASP A 204 0.74 -3.95 9.50
C ASP A 204 1.54 -4.18 10.79
N TRP A 205 2.86 -4.39 10.69
CA TRP A 205 3.74 -4.58 11.84
C TRP A 205 3.74 -3.36 12.78
N GLU A 206 3.95 -2.15 12.26
CA GLU A 206 4.02 -0.93 13.08
C GLU A 206 2.68 -0.63 13.76
N ARG A 207 1.57 -0.86 13.07
CA ARG A 207 0.24 -0.71 13.64
C ARG A 207 -0.02 -1.72 14.76
N ASP A 208 0.42 -2.96 14.59
CA ASP A 208 0.15 -4.03 15.55
C ASP A 208 1.05 -3.93 16.80
N VAL A 209 2.29 -3.45 16.65
CA VAL A 209 3.27 -3.30 17.73
C VAL A 209 3.13 -1.96 18.46
N ASN A 210 3.06 -0.85 17.72
CA ASN A 210 3.14 0.50 18.26
C ASN A 210 1.83 1.29 18.18
N HIS A 211 0.78 0.74 17.55
CA HIS A 211 -0.52 1.37 17.30
C HIS A 211 -0.46 2.72 16.57
N VAL A 212 0.62 2.95 15.85
CA VAL A 212 0.85 4.11 14.99
C VAL A 212 1.14 3.65 13.56
N LEU A 213 1.36 4.58 12.67
CA LEU A 213 1.71 4.28 11.29
C LEU A 213 3.18 4.64 11.04
N PRO A 214 3.87 3.91 10.14
CA PRO A 214 5.25 4.18 9.81
C PRO A 214 5.40 5.56 9.18
N TRP A 215 6.47 6.24 9.55
CA TRP A 215 6.74 7.61 9.11
C TRP A 215 7.76 7.58 7.99
N PHE A 216 7.38 8.10 6.80
CA PHE A 216 8.24 8.20 5.63
C PHE A 216 8.62 9.65 5.35
N TRP A 217 9.89 9.86 5.01
CA TRP A 217 10.42 11.16 4.61
C TRP A 217 11.22 11.01 3.31
N PHE A 218 10.84 11.78 2.28
CA PHE A 218 11.49 11.71 0.99
C PHE A 218 12.40 12.92 0.78
N LYS A 219 13.59 12.66 0.23
CA LYS A 219 14.55 13.67 -0.20
C LYS A 219 14.98 13.40 -1.62
N GLU A 220 15.16 14.43 -2.43
CA GLU A 220 15.84 14.30 -3.71
C GLU A 220 17.34 14.15 -3.51
N LYS A 221 17.96 13.31 -4.32
CA LYS A 221 19.40 13.11 -4.25
C LYS A 221 20.11 14.35 -4.80
N SER A 222 20.89 15.03 -3.98
CA SER A 222 21.83 16.03 -4.45
C SER A 222 23.06 15.36 -5.07
N TYR A 223 23.40 15.68 -6.31
CA TYR A 223 24.57 15.13 -7.02
C TYR A 223 25.92 15.52 -6.40
N THR A 224 25.92 16.45 -5.46
CA THR A 224 27.15 17.02 -4.84
C THR A 224 27.54 16.37 -3.52
N SER A 225 26.76 15.50 -2.94
CA SER A 225 27.13 14.83 -1.70
C SER A 225 27.77 13.48 -1.99
N THR A 226 29.09 13.39 -1.88
CA THR A 226 29.72 12.19 -1.37
C THR A 226 28.94 11.80 -0.13
N TRP A 227 28.51 10.53 -0.06
CA TRP A 227 27.76 9.98 1.04
C TRP A 227 28.51 10.19 2.35
N ASP A 228 28.27 11.27 3.07
CA ASP A 228 28.66 11.39 4.48
C ASP A 228 27.66 10.55 5.30
N MET A 229 27.87 9.24 5.22
CA MET A 229 27.07 8.19 5.86
C MET A 229 27.35 8.06 7.36
N LYS A 230 27.55 9.17 8.06
CA LYS A 230 27.84 9.17 9.49
C LYS A 230 26.85 10.03 10.27
N GLU A 231 25.57 9.80 10.07
CA GLU A 231 24.61 10.18 11.11
C GLU A 231 24.50 9.00 12.09
N ASP A 232 24.68 9.28 13.38
CA ASP A 232 24.47 8.30 14.44
C ASP A 232 23.02 7.80 14.39
N ASN A 233 22.84 6.47 14.49
CA ASN A 233 21.53 5.82 14.47
C ASN A 233 20.80 5.77 13.10
N VAL A 234 21.51 5.84 11.97
CA VAL A 234 20.96 5.66 10.63
C VAL A 234 21.53 4.42 9.97
N VAL A 235 20.69 3.57 9.40
CA VAL A 235 21.08 2.34 8.70
C VAL A 235 20.69 2.45 7.23
N TYR A 236 21.61 2.18 6.34
CA TYR A 236 21.45 2.33 4.90
C TYR A 236 21.30 0.98 4.21
N GLN A 237 20.46 0.92 3.19
CA GLN A 237 20.34 -0.21 2.30
C GLN A 237 21.69 -0.51 1.62
N ASP A 238 22.11 -1.76 1.70
CA ASP A 238 23.30 -2.23 0.99
C ASP A 238 23.04 -2.40 -0.51
N PHE A 239 24.04 -2.02 -1.32
CA PHE A 239 24.00 -2.22 -2.76
C PHE A 239 25.10 -3.18 -3.21
N PRO A 240 24.80 -4.06 -4.17
CA PRO A 240 25.82 -4.92 -4.77
C PRO A 240 26.97 -4.11 -5.36
N PHE A 241 28.19 -4.64 -5.25
CA PHE A 241 29.36 -4.05 -5.86
C PHE A 241 29.17 -3.80 -7.36
N GLY A 242 29.41 -2.57 -7.84
CA GLY A 242 29.19 -2.18 -9.24
C GLY A 242 27.79 -1.67 -9.58
N TYR A 243 26.94 -1.42 -8.57
CA TYR A 243 25.61 -0.83 -8.79
C TYR A 243 25.69 0.58 -9.39
N ASN A 244 24.82 0.86 -10.38
CA ASN A 244 24.80 2.17 -11.03
C ASN A 244 23.95 3.18 -10.25
N TYR A 245 24.57 3.91 -9.35
CA TYR A 245 23.95 4.91 -8.50
C TYR A 245 23.35 6.12 -9.26
N SER A 246 23.70 6.35 -10.51
CA SER A 246 23.21 7.50 -11.28
C SER A 246 21.70 7.46 -11.56
N ARG A 247 21.06 6.32 -11.34
CA ARG A 247 19.61 6.11 -11.51
C ARG A 247 18.79 6.38 -10.27
N LEU A 248 19.43 6.41 -9.12
CA LEU A 248 18.76 6.63 -7.85
C LEU A 248 18.47 8.12 -7.70
N LYS A 249 17.22 8.53 -7.90
CA LYS A 249 16.80 9.92 -7.80
C LYS A 249 16.31 10.28 -6.40
N TYR A 250 15.69 9.32 -5.72
CA TYR A 250 15.02 9.55 -4.45
C TYR A 250 15.67 8.75 -3.34
N HIS A 251 15.72 9.37 -2.18
CA HIS A 251 16.10 8.81 -0.90
C HIS A 251 14.85 8.81 -0.02
N CYS A 252 14.52 7.68 0.56
CA CYS A 252 13.41 7.50 1.50
C CYS A 252 13.96 7.10 2.86
N GLU A 253 13.68 7.91 3.86
CA GLU A 253 13.92 7.61 5.27
C GLU A 253 12.63 7.02 5.86
N LEU A 254 12.76 5.94 6.63
CA LEU A 254 11.69 5.29 7.36
C LEU A 254 12.04 5.29 8.84
N LYS A 255 11.20 5.93 9.65
CA LYS A 255 11.27 5.84 11.10
C LYS A 255 10.11 4.97 11.59
N LEU A 256 10.46 3.98 12.41
CA LEU A 256 9.58 3.09 13.15
C LEU A 256 9.64 3.44 14.64
N LEU A 257 9.68 2.45 15.54
CA LEU A 257 9.84 2.64 16.98
C LEU A 257 11.01 3.57 17.34
N ASP A 258 10.89 4.29 18.46
CA ASP A 258 11.89 5.29 18.87
C ASP A 258 13.28 4.68 19.20
N ASP A 259 13.32 3.43 19.63
CA ASP A 259 14.53 2.66 19.94
C ASP A 259 15.17 1.99 18.71
N LEU A 260 14.48 2.02 17.56
CA LEU A 260 15.02 1.52 16.29
C LEU A 260 15.78 2.63 15.53
N PRO A 261 16.77 2.24 14.71
CA PRO A 261 17.44 3.18 13.83
C PRO A 261 16.49 3.75 12.77
N VAL A 262 16.87 4.85 12.17
CA VAL A 262 16.23 5.34 10.94
C VAL A 262 16.76 4.50 9.78
N PHE A 263 15.85 3.90 9.02
CA PHE A 263 16.20 3.10 7.84
C PHE A 263 16.20 4.00 6.60
N CYS A 264 17.19 3.80 5.73
CA CYS A 264 17.32 4.57 4.49
C CYS A 264 17.35 3.66 3.27
N GLY A 265 16.46 3.92 2.33
CA GLY A 265 16.36 3.23 1.06
C GLY A 265 16.37 4.19 -0.14
N PHE A 266 16.69 3.69 -1.31
CA PHE A 266 16.88 4.50 -2.51
C PHE A 266 16.14 3.91 -3.69
N GLY A 267 15.71 4.75 -4.64
CA GLY A 267 15.02 4.31 -5.84
C GLY A 267 15.02 5.35 -6.96
N ALA A 268 14.63 4.93 -8.15
CA ALA A 268 14.42 5.81 -9.29
C ALA A 268 13.09 6.58 -9.19
N SER A 269 12.14 6.07 -8.41
CA SER A 269 10.89 6.72 -8.02
C SER A 269 10.72 6.70 -6.50
N LYS A 270 9.78 7.49 -5.96
CA LYS A 270 9.46 7.48 -4.52
C LYS A 270 8.83 6.14 -4.11
N SER A 271 8.03 5.55 -4.98
CA SER A 271 7.46 4.22 -4.81
C SER A 271 8.55 3.16 -4.64
N GLU A 272 9.54 3.14 -5.55
CA GLU A 272 10.68 2.22 -5.48
C GLU A 272 11.54 2.46 -4.22
N ALA A 273 11.84 3.72 -3.89
CA ALA A 273 12.61 4.05 -2.69
C ALA A 273 11.90 3.59 -1.42
N ARG A 274 10.57 3.77 -1.33
CA ARG A 274 9.74 3.29 -0.22
C ARG A 274 9.71 1.76 -0.16
N MET A 275 9.52 1.08 -1.28
CA MET A 275 9.54 -0.39 -1.32
C MET A 275 10.90 -0.92 -0.82
N ASN A 276 11.98 -0.34 -1.30
CA ASN A 276 13.33 -0.77 -0.92
C ASN A 276 13.64 -0.53 0.56
N VAL A 277 13.25 0.62 1.13
CA VAL A 277 13.44 0.86 2.56
C VAL A 277 12.56 -0.05 3.42
N CYS A 278 11.33 -0.33 3.01
CA CYS A 278 10.45 -1.25 3.72
C CYS A 278 10.99 -2.68 3.70
N LYS A 279 11.48 -3.16 2.55
CA LYS A 279 12.15 -4.46 2.44
C LYS A 279 13.35 -4.54 3.39
N PHE A 280 14.23 -3.56 3.33
CA PHE A 280 15.41 -3.50 4.17
C PHE A 280 15.08 -3.45 5.67
N ALA A 281 14.09 -2.62 6.07
CA ALA A 281 13.62 -2.56 7.45
C ALA A 281 13.01 -3.90 7.90
N TYR A 282 12.20 -4.54 7.06
CA TYR A 282 11.61 -5.84 7.37
C TYR A 282 12.68 -6.92 7.60
N GLU A 283 13.66 -7.03 6.71
CA GLU A 283 14.79 -7.96 6.86
C GLU A 283 15.61 -7.68 8.14
N TYR A 284 15.77 -6.39 8.50
CA TYR A 284 16.42 -6.01 9.76
C TYR A 284 15.61 -6.43 10.98
N LEU A 285 14.29 -6.17 10.98
CA LEU A 285 13.38 -6.53 12.07
C LEU A 285 13.35 -8.06 12.28
N GLU A 286 13.27 -8.82 11.19
CA GLU A 286 13.33 -10.28 11.21
C GLU A 286 14.65 -10.78 11.81
N LYS A 287 15.77 -10.30 11.30
CA LYS A 287 17.12 -10.70 11.76
C LYS A 287 17.39 -10.40 13.24
N ASN A 288 16.79 -9.33 13.77
CA ASN A 288 16.98 -8.90 15.16
C ASN A 288 15.85 -9.38 16.09
N GLY A 289 14.93 -10.23 15.62
CA GLY A 289 13.90 -10.85 16.44
C GLY A 289 12.74 -9.92 16.83
N TYR A 290 12.58 -8.78 16.15
CA TYR A 290 11.43 -7.89 16.33
C TYR A 290 10.15 -8.43 15.67
N ILE A 291 10.30 -9.20 14.60
CA ILE A 291 9.20 -9.92 13.98
C ILE A 291 9.13 -11.29 14.65
N GLN A 292 8.23 -11.42 15.60
CA GLN A 292 7.84 -12.73 16.07
C GLN A 292 6.86 -13.29 15.04
N TYR A 293 7.21 -14.40 14.40
CA TYR A 293 6.25 -15.17 13.63
C TYR A 293 5.18 -15.66 14.61
N MET A 294 4.03 -14.99 14.63
CA MET A 294 2.87 -15.50 15.33
C MET A 294 2.51 -16.83 14.68
N THR A 295 2.56 -17.91 15.44
CA THR A 295 2.06 -19.19 14.97
C THR A 295 0.55 -19.09 14.78
N MET A 296 -0.03 -19.92 13.91
CA MET A 296 -1.50 -19.99 13.79
C MET A 296 -2.19 -20.22 15.13
N ARG A 297 -1.49 -20.78 16.11
CA ARG A 297 -1.96 -21.01 17.46
C ARG A 297 -2.05 -19.72 18.28
N ASP A 298 -1.11 -18.80 18.10
CA ASP A 298 -1.13 -17.51 18.80
C ASP A 298 -2.26 -16.61 18.31
N GLU A 299 -2.67 -16.77 17.04
CA GLU A 299 -3.79 -16.07 16.42
C GLU A 299 -5.17 -16.58 16.90
N ILE A 300 -5.21 -17.79 17.48
CA ILE A 300 -6.46 -18.47 17.83
C ILE A 300 -6.38 -18.97 19.27
N ASP A 301 -7.04 -18.27 20.18
CA ASP A 301 -7.08 -18.61 21.62
C ASP A 301 -7.34 -20.08 21.90
N LYS A 302 -8.38 -20.65 21.30
CA LYS A 302 -8.71 -22.10 21.36
C LYS A 302 -9.54 -22.50 20.16
N PRO A 303 -9.15 -23.59 19.41
CA PRO A 303 -10.00 -24.15 18.38
C PRO A 303 -11.35 -24.60 18.96
N SER A 304 -12.43 -23.93 18.59
CA SER A 304 -13.77 -24.26 19.06
C SER A 304 -14.65 -24.75 17.89
N LYS A 305 -15.59 -25.64 18.20
CA LYS A 305 -16.54 -26.16 17.20
C LYS A 305 -17.42 -25.04 16.65
N ASP A 306 -17.79 -24.09 17.48
CA ASP A 306 -18.73 -23.04 17.09
C ASP A 306 -18.06 -21.95 16.26
N ASP A 307 -16.79 -21.69 16.47
CA ASP A 307 -16.03 -20.64 15.84
C ASP A 307 -15.07 -21.14 14.74
N ALA A 308 -14.90 -22.45 14.57
CA ALA A 308 -13.91 -23.02 13.66
C ALA A 308 -13.97 -22.47 12.23
N ILE A 309 -15.17 -22.16 11.70
CA ILE A 309 -15.34 -21.57 10.37
C ILE A 309 -14.75 -20.16 10.36
N ASN A 310 -15.11 -19.35 11.35
CA ASN A 310 -14.63 -17.97 11.48
C ASN A 310 -13.12 -17.94 11.74
N GLN A 311 -12.62 -18.84 12.58
CA GLN A 311 -11.18 -18.98 12.88
C GLN A 311 -10.37 -19.32 11.63
N LEU A 312 -10.84 -20.27 10.79
CA LEU A 312 -10.21 -20.54 9.49
C LEU A 312 -10.29 -19.35 8.53
N GLU A 313 -11.40 -18.59 8.52
CA GLU A 313 -11.52 -17.41 7.70
C GLU A 313 -10.60 -16.26 8.18
N ILE A 314 -10.38 -16.13 9.49
CA ILE A 314 -9.42 -15.18 10.06
C ILE A 314 -8.00 -15.52 9.60
N LEU A 315 -7.58 -16.79 9.75
CA LEU A 315 -6.27 -17.22 9.30
C LEU A 315 -6.08 -17.06 7.78
N ALA A 316 -7.12 -17.35 6.98
CA ALA A 316 -7.08 -17.12 5.54
C ALA A 316 -6.96 -15.63 5.18
N ARG A 317 -7.66 -14.73 5.90
CA ARG A 317 -7.55 -13.27 5.71
C ARG A 317 -6.17 -12.74 6.12
N ARG A 318 -5.49 -13.43 7.02
CA ARG A 318 -4.12 -13.13 7.43
C ARG A 318 -3.06 -13.83 6.55
N ASN A 319 -3.49 -14.42 5.43
CA ASN A 319 -2.67 -15.04 4.40
C ASN A 319 -1.89 -16.30 4.83
N TYR A 320 -2.28 -16.98 5.89
CA TYR A 320 -1.70 -18.29 6.22
C TYR A 320 -2.02 -19.36 5.17
N PHE A 321 -3.19 -19.25 4.53
CA PHE A 321 -3.65 -20.12 3.44
C PHE A 321 -4.84 -19.49 2.70
N SER A 322 -5.24 -20.09 1.57
CA SER A 322 -6.41 -19.66 0.80
C SER A 322 -7.73 -19.93 1.53
N ILE A 323 -8.79 -19.19 1.19
CA ILE A 323 -10.11 -19.34 1.80
C ILE A 323 -10.59 -20.79 1.67
N PRO A 324 -11.01 -21.43 2.79
CA PRO A 324 -11.48 -22.81 2.78
C PRO A 324 -12.72 -23.04 1.91
N THR A 325 -12.72 -24.10 1.15
CA THR A 325 -13.88 -24.55 0.34
C THR A 325 -14.63 -25.67 1.02
N TYR A 326 -15.94 -25.72 0.83
CA TYR A 326 -16.81 -26.72 1.47
C TYR A 326 -17.70 -27.40 0.44
N GLU A 327 -17.69 -28.75 0.47
CA GLU A 327 -18.56 -29.62 -0.32
C GLU A 327 -19.53 -30.38 0.58
N PHE A 328 -20.74 -30.61 0.13
CA PHE A 328 -21.78 -31.30 0.91
C PHE A 328 -22.42 -32.43 0.09
N GLU A 329 -22.57 -33.57 0.73
CA GLU A 329 -23.22 -34.77 0.19
C GLU A 329 -24.26 -35.25 1.19
N GLU A 330 -25.47 -35.58 0.71
CA GLU A 330 -26.48 -36.27 1.53
C GLU A 330 -26.14 -37.76 1.59
N VAL A 331 -26.08 -38.32 2.78
CA VAL A 331 -25.81 -39.72 3.03
C VAL A 331 -26.77 -40.25 4.09
N HIS A 332 -26.90 -41.56 4.24
CA HIS A 332 -27.78 -42.14 5.27
C HIS A 332 -26.95 -42.68 6.44
N ASP A 333 -27.52 -42.61 7.63
CA ASP A 333 -26.96 -43.26 8.82
C ASP A 333 -27.25 -44.80 8.83
N ASP A 334 -26.77 -45.49 9.84
CA ASP A 334 -26.95 -46.95 9.96
C ASP A 334 -28.42 -47.35 10.16
N ASN A 335 -29.29 -46.39 10.49
CA ASN A 335 -30.73 -46.58 10.64
C ASN A 335 -31.53 -46.11 9.39
N GLY A 336 -30.83 -45.71 8.33
CA GLY A 336 -31.44 -45.23 7.09
C GLY A 336 -31.92 -43.80 7.11
N ASN A 337 -31.64 -43.01 8.16
CA ASN A 337 -32.03 -41.61 8.22
C ASN A 337 -31.10 -40.70 7.38
N PRO A 338 -31.61 -39.69 6.67
CA PRO A 338 -30.77 -38.77 5.89
C PRO A 338 -29.92 -37.92 6.81
N ILE A 339 -28.62 -37.87 6.56
CA ILE A 339 -27.65 -37.03 7.24
C ILE A 339 -26.73 -36.36 6.22
N TRP A 340 -25.99 -35.35 6.61
CA TRP A 340 -25.12 -34.60 5.76
C TRP A 340 -23.65 -34.91 6.04
N ARG A 341 -22.90 -35.26 4.97
CA ARG A 341 -21.44 -35.30 4.98
C ARG A 341 -20.94 -33.96 4.46
N GLY A 342 -20.23 -33.19 5.30
CA GLY A 342 -19.51 -31.98 4.91
C GLY A 342 -18.01 -32.23 4.79
N ARG A 343 -17.37 -31.76 3.72
CA ARG A 343 -15.92 -31.84 3.49
C ARG A 343 -15.34 -30.43 3.42
N CYS A 344 -14.29 -30.19 4.19
CA CYS A 344 -13.51 -28.95 4.17
C CYS A 344 -12.18 -29.19 3.46
N ARG A 345 -11.79 -28.28 2.55
CA ARG A 345 -10.54 -28.33 1.80
C ARG A 345 -9.90 -26.94 1.74
N ILE A 346 -8.58 -26.90 1.88
CA ILE A 346 -7.72 -25.73 1.68
C ILE A 346 -6.72 -26.10 0.58
N LYS A 347 -6.48 -25.18 -0.36
CA LYS A 347 -5.73 -25.46 -1.59
C LYS A 347 -4.28 -25.86 -1.32
N GLU A 348 -3.64 -25.22 -0.34
CA GLU A 348 -2.22 -25.40 0.03
C GLU A 348 -1.96 -26.73 0.75
N TYR A 349 -3.00 -27.36 1.29
CA TYR A 349 -2.88 -28.63 2.00
C TYR A 349 -3.43 -29.78 1.17
N ASN A 350 -2.64 -30.85 1.05
CA ASN A 350 -3.04 -32.07 0.32
C ASN A 350 -4.13 -32.90 1.01
N LYS A 351 -4.50 -32.52 2.26
CA LYS A 351 -5.53 -33.20 3.04
C LYS A 351 -6.86 -32.50 3.00
N SER A 352 -7.95 -33.25 2.98
CA SER A 352 -9.30 -32.74 3.19
C SER A 352 -9.95 -33.46 4.36
N PHE A 353 -10.77 -32.76 5.12
CA PHE A 353 -11.44 -33.35 6.30
C PHE A 353 -12.94 -33.37 6.12
N SER A 354 -13.54 -34.53 6.38
CA SER A 354 -14.98 -34.69 6.32
C SER A 354 -15.59 -35.03 7.67
N SER A 355 -16.86 -34.64 7.85
CA SER A 355 -17.65 -34.98 9.03
C SER A 355 -19.11 -35.18 8.65
N LYS A 356 -19.79 -36.12 9.34
CA LYS A 356 -21.22 -36.38 9.19
C LYS A 356 -22.01 -35.72 10.33
N ALA A 357 -23.16 -35.16 10.03
CA ALA A 357 -24.06 -34.56 11.00
C ALA A 357 -25.50 -34.52 10.49
N SER A 358 -26.46 -34.29 11.39
CA SER A 358 -27.90 -34.18 11.06
C SER A 358 -28.24 -32.92 10.22
N SER A 359 -27.34 -31.94 10.10
CA SER A 359 -27.54 -30.76 9.27
C SER A 359 -26.27 -30.34 8.53
N LYS A 360 -26.41 -29.70 7.35
CA LYS A 360 -25.30 -29.09 6.58
C LYS A 360 -24.46 -28.14 7.45
N LYS A 361 -25.11 -27.29 8.25
CA LYS A 361 -24.43 -26.33 9.13
C LYS A 361 -23.54 -27.03 10.15
N MET A 362 -24.01 -28.10 10.77
CA MET A 362 -23.25 -28.87 11.74
C MET A 362 -22.11 -29.64 11.07
N ALA A 363 -22.35 -30.25 9.92
CA ALA A 363 -21.33 -30.97 9.15
C ALA A 363 -20.21 -30.00 8.70
N LYS A 364 -20.55 -28.75 8.29
CA LYS A 364 -19.58 -27.67 7.98
C LYS A 364 -18.71 -27.34 9.19
N LYS A 365 -19.33 -27.08 10.35
CA LYS A 365 -18.59 -26.74 11.60
C LYS A 365 -17.62 -27.86 12.02
N LEU A 366 -18.05 -29.09 11.95
CA LEU A 366 -17.23 -30.25 12.36
C LEU A 366 -16.07 -30.53 11.39
N SER A 367 -16.30 -30.38 10.09
CA SER A 367 -15.22 -30.52 9.09
C SER A 367 -14.22 -29.36 9.17
N ALA A 368 -14.71 -28.14 9.41
CA ALA A 368 -13.87 -26.96 9.66
C ALA A 368 -12.99 -27.12 10.91
N LEU A 369 -13.57 -27.63 12.03
CA LEU A 369 -12.79 -27.88 13.25
C LEU A 369 -11.67 -28.90 13.04
N LYS A 370 -11.91 -29.94 12.26
CA LYS A 370 -10.86 -30.93 11.94
C LYS A 370 -9.75 -30.33 11.10
N MET A 371 -10.12 -29.51 10.11
CA MET A 371 -9.17 -28.81 9.26
C MET A 371 -8.35 -27.81 10.11
N LEU A 372 -9.00 -27.03 10.95
CA LEU A 372 -8.36 -26.05 11.81
C LEU A 372 -7.29 -26.67 12.73
N LYS A 373 -7.64 -27.78 13.39
CA LYS A 373 -6.68 -28.52 14.22
C LYS A 373 -5.49 -29.01 13.42
N TYR A 374 -5.74 -29.53 12.23
CA TYR A 374 -4.69 -30.03 11.35
C TYR A 374 -3.73 -28.92 10.88
N VAL A 375 -4.25 -27.77 10.45
CA VAL A 375 -3.39 -26.69 9.98
C VAL A 375 -2.55 -26.09 11.11
N ILE A 376 -3.07 -25.99 12.34
CA ILE A 376 -2.32 -25.57 13.52
C ILE A 376 -1.21 -26.58 13.85
N GLU A 377 -1.51 -27.89 13.82
CA GLU A 377 -0.51 -28.93 14.09
C GLU A 377 0.60 -29.00 13.02
N GLU A 378 0.29 -28.68 11.75
CA GLU A 378 1.30 -28.62 10.69
C GLU A 378 2.15 -27.33 10.79
N ASP A 379 1.57 -26.21 11.20
CA ASP A 379 2.29 -24.96 11.46
C ASP A 379 3.32 -25.16 12.59
N GLU A 380 2.91 -25.78 13.71
CA GLU A 380 3.80 -26.07 14.84
C GLU A 380 4.99 -27.00 14.50
N LYS A 381 4.92 -27.76 13.40
CA LYS A 381 6.02 -28.63 12.95
C LYS A 381 7.01 -27.91 12.06
N ASN A 382 6.61 -26.77 11.47
CA ASN A 382 7.41 -26.01 10.52
C ASN A 382 8.13 -24.82 11.18
N VAL A 383 7.80 -24.52 12.45
CA VAL A 383 8.47 -23.55 13.33
C VAL A 383 9.51 -24.30 14.19
#